data_8fd3a43f2835d2113b17f340eaf3ea2e
#
_entry.id   8fd3a43f2835d2113b17f340eaf3ea2e
#
_cell.length_a   1.000
_cell.length_b   1.000
_cell.length_c   1.000
_cell.angle_alpha   90.00
_cell.angle_beta   90.00
_cell.angle_gamma   90.00
#
_symmetry.space_group_name_H-M   'P 1'
#
loop_
_entity.id
_entity.type
_entity.pdbx_description
1 polymer ?
#
loop_
_entity_poly.entity_id
_entity_poly.type
_entity_poly.pdbx_seq_one_letter_code
_entity_poly.pdbx_strand_id
1 'polypeptide(L)'
;MSNHTPNVFTPHPKLTDLPPLAMDEKTIDEDFLRYYNRTLGRDKQHCTDHYLYEALAYTVRDRLMERWKNTRFAYEEGNARRTCYLSLEFLMGRALGNALLNLGITDEVASVLYDYGIELEEVAEAEHDAGLGNGGLGRLAACFLDSCATLQLPVLGYGLRYEYGMFRQELINGYQLEEPDHWLRDGNPWELERPEYTQRIHFGGRTEAFDDENGERRVRWVATHDVLAVPYDIPIPGYGNDTVNSLRLWKATSTDEFDLDDFNAGDYAQAVESKNDAEHITMVLYPNDASENGKELRLRQQYLLASASLKDVLRRWIRLNGNDFDALSDKHCFQLNDTHPSIAVAELMRLLVDEHRIDWDKSWNMVNRATAYTNHTLLPEALEKWPVYLFDKLLPRLMEIIYEINARFLAEVSQRWPGDTDRLRRMSIIEEGDTPMVRMAYLAIVGSFSVNGVAELHSRLLKEGLFHDFYQMWPHKFNNKTNGVTQRRLSLIHISEPTRRNQSSRMPSSA
;
A
#
# COMPACT_ATOMS: atom_id res chain seq x y z
N MET A 1 -6.09 -23.99 -20.95
CA MET A 1 -5.73 -23.04 -19.87
C MET A 1 -6.01 -23.73 -18.55
N SER A 2 -4.99 -24.19 -17.86
CA SER A 2 -5.16 -24.99 -16.64
C SER A 2 -5.55 -24.08 -15.48
N ASN A 3 -6.77 -24.27 -14.97
CA ASN A 3 -7.18 -23.75 -13.67
C ASN A 3 -6.26 -24.35 -12.60
N HIS A 4 -5.22 -23.60 -12.22
CA HIS A 4 -4.52 -23.87 -10.97
C HIS A 4 -5.40 -23.39 -9.81
N THR A 5 -6.34 -24.23 -9.40
CA THR A 5 -6.81 -24.21 -8.02
C THR A 5 -5.56 -24.40 -7.14
N PRO A 6 -5.26 -23.48 -6.21
CA PRO A 6 -4.16 -23.71 -5.30
C PRO A 6 -4.46 -25.03 -4.57
N ASN A 7 -3.56 -25.99 -4.73
CA ASN A 7 -3.61 -27.22 -3.93
C ASN A 7 -3.67 -26.78 -2.47
N VAL A 8 -4.75 -27.11 -1.77
CA VAL A 8 -4.79 -27.04 -0.31
C VAL A 8 -3.76 -28.06 0.16
N PHE A 9 -2.55 -27.59 0.39
CA PHE A 9 -1.49 -28.41 0.94
C PHE A 9 -1.94 -28.87 2.30
N THR A 10 -2.25 -30.16 2.43
CA THR A 10 -2.31 -30.78 3.76
C THR A 10 -0.90 -30.66 4.35
N PRO A 11 -0.71 -29.99 5.50
CA PRO A 11 0.61 -29.84 6.07
C PRO A 11 1.30 -31.19 6.19
N HIS A 12 2.53 -31.29 5.67
CA HIS A 12 3.27 -32.53 5.81
C HIS A 12 3.50 -32.80 7.31
N PRO A 13 3.18 -33.98 7.86
CA PRO A 13 3.22 -34.23 9.31
C PRO A 13 4.59 -33.99 9.98
N LYS A 14 5.66 -33.92 9.17
CA LYS A 14 7.02 -33.62 9.64
C LYS A 14 7.39 -32.13 9.60
N LEU A 15 6.54 -31.25 9.02
CA LEU A 15 6.73 -29.82 9.11
C LEU A 15 6.24 -29.35 10.46
N THR A 16 7.15 -29.31 11.40
CA THR A 16 6.91 -28.78 12.77
C THR A 16 7.52 -27.40 12.91
N ASP A 17 6.95 -26.59 13.78
CA ASP A 17 7.55 -25.32 14.16
C ASP A 17 8.88 -25.56 14.89
N LEU A 18 9.87 -24.73 14.57
CA LEU A 18 11.10 -24.68 15.33
C LEU A 18 10.83 -24.10 16.73
N PRO A 19 11.65 -24.44 17.73
CA PRO A 19 11.58 -23.76 19.03
C PRO A 19 11.81 -22.24 18.84
N PRO A 20 11.15 -21.38 19.64
CA PRO A 20 11.33 -19.94 19.54
C PRO A 20 12.79 -19.52 19.67
N LEU A 21 13.19 -18.52 18.88
CA LEU A 21 14.52 -17.93 18.97
C LEU A 21 14.64 -17.10 20.25
N ALA A 22 15.69 -17.33 21.00
CA ALA A 22 15.97 -16.54 22.20
C ALA A 22 16.46 -15.11 21.82
N MET A 23 16.29 -14.20 22.77
CA MET A 23 16.65 -12.79 22.64
C MET A 23 17.93 -12.43 23.39
N ASP A 24 18.67 -13.45 23.88
CA ASP A 24 19.92 -13.26 24.60
C ASP A 24 21.11 -13.07 23.65
N GLU A 25 22.18 -12.44 24.17
CA GLU A 25 23.42 -12.13 23.42
C GLU A 25 24.01 -13.36 22.73
N LYS A 26 24.05 -14.50 23.42
CA LYS A 26 24.65 -15.73 22.88
C LYS A 26 23.93 -16.22 21.62
N THR A 27 22.60 -16.26 21.66
CA THR A 27 21.81 -16.72 20.50
C THR A 27 21.84 -15.70 19.36
N ILE A 28 21.89 -14.40 19.69
CA ILE A 28 22.05 -13.33 18.70
C ILE A 28 23.41 -13.45 18.01
N ASP A 29 24.49 -13.69 18.76
CA ASP A 29 25.83 -13.89 18.25
C ASP A 29 25.94 -15.12 17.33
N GLU A 30 25.42 -16.26 17.76
CA GLU A 30 25.40 -17.50 16.97
C GLU A 30 24.64 -17.32 15.65
N ASP A 31 23.51 -16.61 15.66
CA ASP A 31 22.70 -16.32 14.46
C ASP A 31 23.42 -15.32 13.55
N PHE A 32 23.99 -14.24 14.10
CA PHE A 32 24.75 -13.24 13.34
C PHE A 32 25.95 -13.88 12.60
N LEU A 33 26.76 -14.69 13.32
CA LEU A 33 27.85 -15.41 12.70
C LEU A 33 27.40 -16.44 11.66
N ARG A 34 26.27 -17.10 11.90
CA ARG A 34 25.70 -18.05 10.93
C ARG A 34 25.31 -17.35 9.64
N TYR A 35 24.65 -16.18 9.72
CA TYR A 35 24.30 -15.39 8.55
C TYR A 35 25.53 -14.87 7.85
N TYR A 36 26.45 -14.24 8.58
CA TYR A 36 27.66 -13.68 8.03
C TYR A 36 28.51 -14.72 7.28
N ASN A 37 28.84 -15.83 7.94
CA ASN A 37 29.72 -16.84 7.37
C ASN A 37 29.05 -17.77 6.36
N ARG A 38 27.82 -18.24 6.62
CA ARG A 38 27.21 -19.32 5.83
C ARG A 38 26.23 -18.82 4.78
N THR A 39 25.44 -17.81 5.11
CA THR A 39 24.43 -17.28 4.17
C THR A 39 25.06 -16.29 3.22
N LEU A 40 25.86 -15.35 3.74
CA LEU A 40 26.51 -14.31 2.96
C LEU A 40 27.92 -14.73 2.47
N GLY A 41 28.47 -15.86 2.94
CA GLY A 41 29.75 -16.41 2.52
C GLY A 41 30.93 -15.47 2.81
N ARG A 42 30.89 -14.75 3.95
CA ARG A 42 31.91 -13.77 4.34
C ARG A 42 32.83 -14.32 5.42
N ASP A 43 34.00 -13.73 5.50
CA ASP A 43 35.00 -14.03 6.50
C ASP A 43 35.67 -12.74 7.01
N LYS A 44 36.57 -12.87 7.97
CA LYS A 44 37.27 -11.74 8.59
C LYS A 44 38.16 -10.91 7.64
N GLN A 45 38.46 -11.40 6.43
CA GLN A 45 39.29 -10.70 5.45
C GLN A 45 38.47 -9.87 4.48
N HIS A 46 37.17 -10.19 4.35
CA HIS A 46 36.22 -9.59 3.40
C HIS A 46 35.04 -8.94 4.12
N CYS A 47 35.35 -8.23 5.21
CA CYS A 47 34.34 -7.52 6.01
C CYS A 47 34.07 -6.17 5.40
N THR A 48 32.76 -5.85 5.24
CA THR A 48 32.26 -4.51 4.91
C THR A 48 31.00 -4.21 5.72
N ASP A 49 30.74 -2.94 5.99
CA ASP A 49 29.58 -2.51 6.78
C ASP A 49 28.27 -3.02 6.19
N HIS A 50 28.14 -3.06 4.86
CA HIS A 50 26.99 -3.62 4.17
C HIS A 50 26.71 -5.08 4.57
N TYR A 51 27.72 -5.97 4.58
CA TYR A 51 27.49 -7.37 4.94
C TYR A 51 27.30 -7.59 6.44
N LEU A 52 27.87 -6.73 7.27
CA LEU A 52 27.58 -6.71 8.71
C LEU A 52 26.14 -6.31 8.95
N TYR A 53 25.66 -5.26 8.30
CA TYR A 53 24.27 -4.83 8.33
C TYR A 53 23.34 -5.94 7.85
N GLU A 54 23.63 -6.57 6.71
CA GLU A 54 22.77 -7.60 6.13
C GLU A 54 22.67 -8.83 7.05
N ALA A 55 23.78 -9.29 7.64
CA ALA A 55 23.79 -10.39 8.60
C ALA A 55 22.97 -10.06 9.85
N LEU A 56 23.13 -8.84 10.38
CA LEU A 56 22.36 -8.36 11.52
C LEU A 56 20.86 -8.23 11.19
N ALA A 57 20.55 -7.68 10.03
CA ALA A 57 19.15 -7.55 9.57
C ALA A 57 18.45 -8.92 9.46
N TYR A 58 19.12 -9.94 8.91
CA TYR A 58 18.59 -11.30 8.87
C TYR A 58 18.40 -11.90 10.27
N THR A 59 19.35 -11.67 11.17
CA THR A 59 19.29 -12.13 12.57
C THR A 59 18.06 -11.57 13.28
N VAL A 60 17.80 -10.27 13.10
CA VAL A 60 16.65 -9.57 13.67
C VAL A 60 15.35 -9.98 12.97
N ARG A 61 15.38 -10.11 11.64
CA ARG A 61 14.22 -10.50 10.84
C ARG A 61 13.67 -11.88 11.23
N ASP A 62 14.51 -12.85 11.52
CA ASP A 62 14.04 -14.19 11.91
C ASP A 62 13.13 -14.13 13.14
N ARG A 63 13.47 -13.30 14.14
CA ARG A 63 12.66 -13.06 15.33
C ARG A 63 11.33 -12.36 15.01
N LEU A 64 11.35 -11.44 14.04
CA LEU A 64 10.12 -10.83 13.53
C LEU A 64 9.24 -11.84 12.80
N MET A 65 9.83 -12.76 12.02
CA MET A 65 9.08 -13.76 11.26
C MET A 65 8.33 -14.73 12.16
N GLU A 66 8.87 -15.11 13.30
CA GLU A 66 8.17 -15.94 14.28
C GLU A 66 6.92 -15.23 14.84
N ARG A 67 7.09 -13.98 15.29
CA ARG A 67 5.99 -13.17 15.80
C ARG A 67 4.95 -12.86 14.70
N TRP A 68 5.40 -12.62 13.49
CA TRP A 68 4.54 -12.36 12.34
C TRP A 68 3.64 -13.54 11.99
N LYS A 69 4.20 -14.76 12.01
CA LYS A 69 3.46 -15.99 11.80
C LYS A 69 2.38 -16.18 12.88
N ASN A 70 2.75 -15.97 14.14
CA ASN A 70 1.84 -16.10 15.28
C ASN A 70 0.73 -15.04 15.26
N THR A 71 1.06 -13.79 14.91
CA THR A 71 0.09 -12.71 14.75
C THR A 71 -0.94 -13.03 13.67
N ARG A 72 -0.48 -13.52 12.51
CA ARG A 72 -1.38 -13.90 11.42
C ARG A 72 -2.32 -15.03 11.82
N PHE A 73 -1.78 -16.05 12.50
CA PHE A 73 -2.57 -17.18 13.01
C PHE A 73 -3.63 -16.70 14.01
N ALA A 74 -3.25 -15.86 14.98
CA ALA A 74 -4.18 -15.32 15.97
C ALA A 74 -5.33 -14.50 15.32
N TYR A 75 -5.01 -13.72 14.27
CA TYR A 75 -6.04 -12.98 13.53
C TYR A 75 -6.98 -13.90 12.72
N GLU A 76 -6.49 -15.03 12.21
CA GLU A 76 -7.30 -16.00 11.48
C GLU A 76 -8.19 -16.79 12.44
N GLU A 77 -7.65 -17.32 13.53
CA GLU A 77 -8.44 -18.04 14.56
C GLU A 77 -9.49 -17.16 15.23
N GLY A 78 -9.09 -15.94 15.62
CA GLY A 78 -10.00 -14.98 16.24
C GLY A 78 -11.04 -14.39 15.27
N ASN A 79 -11.00 -14.75 13.99
CA ASN A 79 -11.85 -14.15 12.94
C ASN A 79 -11.92 -12.63 13.07
N ALA A 80 -10.76 -11.99 13.30
CA ALA A 80 -10.65 -10.59 13.62
C ALA A 80 -11.09 -9.72 12.43
N ARG A 81 -11.80 -8.61 12.73
CA ARG A 81 -12.04 -7.56 11.73
C ARG A 81 -10.72 -6.92 11.35
N ARG A 82 -10.46 -6.79 10.05
CA ARG A 82 -9.19 -6.27 9.50
C ARG A 82 -9.40 -4.96 8.78
N THR A 83 -8.47 -4.03 8.97
CA THR A 83 -8.40 -2.81 8.18
C THR A 83 -7.29 -2.92 7.16
N CYS A 84 -7.62 -2.73 5.89
CA CYS A 84 -6.72 -2.65 4.77
C CYS A 84 -6.45 -1.17 4.47
N TYR A 85 -5.26 -0.69 4.80
CA TYR A 85 -4.89 0.71 4.61
C TYR A 85 -4.22 0.89 3.25
N LEU A 86 -4.94 1.47 2.29
CA LEU A 86 -4.49 1.67 0.92
C LEU A 86 -3.84 3.04 0.78
N SER A 87 -2.56 3.07 0.44
CA SER A 87 -1.82 4.32 0.23
C SER A 87 -0.81 4.20 -0.90
N LEU A 88 -0.68 5.23 -1.73
CA LEU A 88 0.42 5.31 -2.70
C LEU A 88 1.77 5.59 -2.03
N GLU A 89 1.75 6.09 -0.79
CA GLU A 89 2.94 6.46 -0.06
C GLU A 89 3.06 5.73 1.27
N PHE A 90 4.25 5.18 1.54
CA PHE A 90 4.67 4.71 2.85
C PHE A 90 6.11 5.13 3.09
N LEU A 91 6.32 6.27 3.74
CA LEU A 91 7.64 6.81 4.07
C LEU A 91 8.18 6.11 5.33
N MET A 92 8.62 4.87 5.17
CA MET A 92 9.04 4.02 6.29
C MET A 92 10.39 4.46 6.87
N GLY A 93 11.35 4.83 6.03
CA GLY A 93 12.72 5.06 6.44
C GLY A 93 13.47 3.75 6.74
N ARG A 94 14.49 3.82 7.59
CA ARG A 94 15.29 2.66 8.04
C ARG A 94 14.49 1.78 9.00
N ALA A 95 14.67 0.47 8.91
CA ALA A 95 13.91 -0.51 9.69
C ALA A 95 14.68 -1.10 10.87
N LEU A 96 16.02 -1.21 10.78
CA LEU A 96 16.85 -1.89 11.78
C LEU A 96 16.63 -1.32 13.20
N GLY A 97 16.89 -0.03 13.39
CA GLY A 97 16.75 0.60 14.70
C GLY A 97 15.34 0.49 15.28
N ASN A 98 14.32 0.65 14.42
CA ASN A 98 12.94 0.45 14.84
C ASN A 98 12.63 -0.99 15.24
N ALA A 99 13.18 -1.97 14.53
CA ALA A 99 12.99 -3.39 14.84
C ALA A 99 13.67 -3.75 16.17
N LEU A 100 14.91 -3.31 16.38
CA LEU A 100 15.65 -3.53 17.63
C LEU A 100 14.91 -2.96 18.84
N LEU A 101 14.45 -1.71 18.72
CA LEU A 101 13.69 -1.04 19.78
C LEU A 101 12.38 -1.77 20.09
N ASN A 102 11.63 -2.16 19.05
CA ASN A 102 10.32 -2.81 19.22
C ASN A 102 10.43 -4.24 19.76
N LEU A 103 11.51 -4.95 19.43
CA LEU A 103 11.83 -6.27 19.97
C LEU A 103 12.41 -6.19 21.39
N GLY A 104 12.97 -5.04 21.81
CA GLY A 104 13.62 -4.83 23.09
C GLY A 104 14.99 -5.51 23.19
N ILE A 105 15.77 -5.59 22.10
CA ILE A 105 17.06 -6.26 22.02
C ILE A 105 18.21 -5.33 21.59
N THR A 106 18.02 -4.02 21.73
CA THR A 106 19.03 -3.03 21.30
C THR A 106 20.34 -3.19 22.08
N ASP A 107 20.24 -3.36 23.40
CA ASP A 107 21.43 -3.46 24.26
C ASP A 107 22.18 -4.78 24.04
N GLU A 108 21.47 -5.89 23.85
CA GLU A 108 22.05 -7.22 23.57
C GLU A 108 22.78 -7.20 22.24
N VAL A 109 22.19 -6.61 21.19
CA VAL A 109 22.83 -6.49 19.87
C VAL A 109 24.04 -5.55 19.93
N ALA A 110 23.95 -4.43 20.63
CA ALA A 110 25.08 -3.53 20.80
C ALA A 110 26.24 -4.21 21.55
N SER A 111 25.95 -5.02 22.56
CA SER A 111 26.94 -5.81 23.31
C SER A 111 27.64 -6.84 22.41
N VAL A 112 26.88 -7.59 21.61
CA VAL A 112 27.43 -8.58 20.66
C VAL A 112 28.34 -7.91 19.63
N LEU A 113 27.93 -6.81 19.01
CA LEU A 113 28.77 -6.10 18.04
C LEU A 113 30.02 -5.50 18.65
N TYR A 114 29.91 -4.98 19.89
CA TYR A 114 31.03 -4.42 20.62
C TYR A 114 32.14 -5.46 20.88
N ASP A 115 31.79 -6.72 21.12
CA ASP A 115 32.77 -7.82 21.27
C ASP A 115 33.60 -8.07 20.00
N TYR A 116 33.06 -7.67 18.84
CA TYR A 116 33.76 -7.66 17.54
C TYR A 116 34.49 -6.34 17.25
N GLY A 117 34.40 -5.34 18.14
CA GLY A 117 34.95 -4.00 17.92
C GLY A 117 34.16 -3.17 16.93
N ILE A 118 32.85 -3.45 16.78
CA ILE A 118 31.92 -2.81 15.84
C ILE A 118 30.91 -1.99 16.63
N GLU A 119 30.68 -0.74 16.25
CA GLU A 119 29.62 0.08 16.82
C GLU A 119 28.30 -0.15 16.07
N LEU A 120 27.20 -0.33 16.82
CA LEU A 120 25.87 -0.56 16.21
C LEU A 120 25.46 0.56 15.26
N GLU A 121 25.78 1.81 15.61
CA GLU A 121 25.48 2.99 14.81
C GLU A 121 26.18 2.97 13.45
N GLU A 122 27.42 2.47 13.38
CA GLU A 122 28.16 2.33 12.11
C GLU A 122 27.48 1.31 11.20
N VAL A 123 27.06 0.18 11.75
CA VAL A 123 26.33 -0.84 10.99
C VAL A 123 24.96 -0.30 10.53
N ALA A 124 24.26 0.44 11.39
CA ALA A 124 22.96 1.01 11.05
C ALA A 124 23.02 2.08 9.95
N GLU A 125 24.16 2.79 9.79
CA GLU A 125 24.36 3.75 8.71
C GLU A 125 24.47 3.10 7.32
N ALA A 126 24.76 1.80 7.24
CA ALA A 126 24.78 1.05 5.97
C ALA A 126 23.36 0.76 5.41
N GLU A 127 22.29 0.96 6.22
CA GLU A 127 20.92 0.75 5.78
C GLU A 127 20.42 1.89 4.89
N HIS A 128 19.90 1.55 3.71
CA HIS A 128 19.22 2.52 2.85
C HIS A 128 17.81 2.82 3.36
N ASP A 129 17.39 4.08 3.27
CA ASP A 129 16.03 4.49 3.61
C ASP A 129 15.02 3.93 2.60
N ALA A 130 13.95 3.29 3.08
CA ALA A 130 12.78 3.00 2.25
C ALA A 130 11.96 4.30 2.07
N GLY A 131 12.44 5.17 1.16
CA GLY A 131 11.88 6.48 0.86
C GLY A 131 10.67 6.41 -0.07
N LEU A 132 9.66 5.59 0.25
CA LEU A 132 8.48 5.34 -0.59
C LEU A 132 7.34 6.32 -0.29
N GLY A 133 7.68 7.59 -0.09
CA GLY A 133 6.73 8.66 0.18
C GLY A 133 7.39 10.01 -0.01
N ASN A 134 6.58 11.04 -0.27
CA ASN A 134 7.06 12.39 -0.57
C ASN A 134 7.04 13.32 0.66
N GLY A 135 6.18 13.06 1.65
CA GLY A 135 6.03 13.97 2.77
C GLY A 135 5.08 13.47 3.86
N GLY A 136 4.25 14.39 4.36
CA GLY A 136 3.38 14.15 5.52
C GLY A 136 2.41 13.00 5.37
N LEU A 137 1.82 12.81 4.18
CA LEU A 137 0.88 11.73 3.90
C LEU A 137 1.55 10.36 4.05
N GLY A 138 2.72 10.17 3.42
CA GLY A 138 3.47 8.90 3.48
C GLY A 138 4.05 8.64 4.87
N ARG A 139 4.50 9.70 5.58
CA ARG A 139 5.00 9.55 6.95
C ARG A 139 3.88 9.23 7.93
N LEU A 140 2.71 9.83 7.78
CA LEU A 140 1.54 9.50 8.59
C LEU A 140 1.13 8.03 8.40
N ALA A 141 1.12 7.52 7.16
CA ALA A 141 0.83 6.12 6.87
C ALA A 141 1.82 5.18 7.59
N ALA A 142 3.12 5.47 7.56
CA ALA A 142 4.14 4.72 8.29
C ALA A 142 3.90 4.75 9.81
N CYS A 143 3.56 5.93 10.37
CA CYS A 143 3.24 6.08 11.79
C CYS A 143 2.00 5.30 12.20
N PHE A 144 0.96 5.25 11.36
CA PHE A 144 -0.23 4.47 11.64
C PHE A 144 0.05 2.97 11.68
N LEU A 145 0.87 2.45 10.76
CA LEU A 145 1.23 1.02 10.81
C LEU A 145 1.94 0.66 12.11
N ASP A 146 2.92 1.46 12.52
CA ASP A 146 3.66 1.27 13.78
C ASP A 146 2.73 1.35 15.00
N SER A 147 1.88 2.38 15.06
CA SER A 147 0.94 2.58 16.16
C SER A 147 -0.10 1.47 16.23
N CYS A 148 -0.63 1.02 15.10
CA CYS A 148 -1.61 -0.06 15.05
C CYS A 148 -1.00 -1.41 15.48
N ALA A 149 0.25 -1.71 15.10
CA ALA A 149 0.95 -2.89 15.57
C ALA A 149 1.20 -2.81 17.10
N THR A 150 1.59 -1.63 17.60
CA THR A 150 1.78 -1.39 19.04
C THR A 150 0.48 -1.55 19.83
N LEU A 151 -0.65 -1.14 19.26
CA LEU A 151 -1.98 -1.31 19.87
C LEU A 151 -2.62 -2.67 19.56
N GLN A 152 -1.88 -3.58 18.91
CA GLN A 152 -2.33 -4.93 18.53
C GLN A 152 -3.58 -4.94 17.64
N LEU A 153 -3.75 -3.89 16.83
CA LEU A 153 -4.87 -3.76 15.88
C LEU A 153 -4.56 -4.47 14.57
N PRO A 154 -5.51 -5.26 14.02
CA PRO A 154 -5.35 -5.98 12.77
C PRO A 154 -5.37 -5.04 11.55
N VAL A 155 -4.24 -4.39 11.28
CA VAL A 155 -4.08 -3.47 10.15
C VAL A 155 -3.05 -4.02 9.18
N LEU A 156 -3.41 -4.03 7.89
CA LEU A 156 -2.54 -4.41 6.78
C LEU A 156 -2.37 -3.21 5.85
N GLY A 157 -1.15 -2.75 5.68
CA GLY A 157 -0.82 -1.72 4.70
C GLY A 157 -0.72 -2.31 3.29
N TYR A 158 -1.26 -1.60 2.31
CA TYR A 158 -1.12 -1.89 0.88
C TYR A 158 -0.57 -0.68 0.15
N GLY A 159 0.53 -0.85 -0.58
CA GLY A 159 1.21 0.20 -1.33
C GLY A 159 1.85 -0.32 -2.60
N LEU A 160 2.65 0.52 -3.25
CA LEU A 160 3.47 0.16 -4.40
C LEU A 160 4.94 0.06 -4.00
N ARG A 161 5.62 -0.94 -4.53
CA ARG A 161 7.06 -1.14 -4.38
C ARG A 161 7.78 -0.39 -5.50
N TYR A 162 8.02 0.89 -5.25
CA TYR A 162 8.77 1.69 -6.21
C TYR A 162 10.22 1.21 -6.31
N GLU A 163 10.73 1.14 -7.52
CA GLU A 163 12.12 0.74 -7.76
C GLU A 163 13.11 1.79 -7.27
N TYR A 164 12.72 3.07 -7.39
CA TYR A 164 13.48 4.20 -6.88
C TYR A 164 12.70 4.85 -5.75
N GLY A 165 13.40 5.25 -4.69
CA GLY A 165 12.87 6.11 -3.65
C GLY A 165 12.49 7.50 -4.18
N MET A 166 12.06 8.40 -3.30
CA MET A 166 11.59 9.72 -3.68
C MET A 166 12.64 10.47 -4.54
N PHE A 167 13.81 10.69 -4.02
CA PHE A 167 15.05 11.14 -4.66
C PHE A 167 16.14 11.31 -3.59
N ARG A 168 17.40 11.26 -4.02
CA ARG A 168 18.55 11.62 -3.18
C ARG A 168 18.83 13.11 -3.36
N GLN A 169 18.88 13.85 -2.25
CA GLN A 169 19.21 15.27 -2.27
C GLN A 169 20.73 15.46 -2.18
N GLU A 170 21.28 16.25 -3.12
CA GLU A 170 22.65 16.72 -3.05
C GLU A 170 22.68 18.25 -3.07
N LEU A 171 23.60 18.84 -2.30
CA LEU A 171 23.84 20.29 -2.29
C LEU A 171 25.13 20.59 -3.03
N ILE A 172 25.02 21.13 -4.25
CA ILE A 172 26.16 21.51 -5.07
C ILE A 172 26.15 23.02 -5.31
N ASN A 173 27.21 23.70 -4.90
CA ASN A 173 27.34 25.16 -5.03
C ASN A 173 26.19 25.96 -4.41
N GLY A 174 25.56 25.43 -3.34
CA GLY A 174 24.43 26.07 -2.67
C GLY A 174 23.06 25.80 -3.31
N TYR A 175 22.99 24.99 -4.35
CA TYR A 175 21.76 24.54 -4.99
C TYR A 175 21.47 23.09 -4.67
N GLN A 176 20.19 22.78 -4.43
CA GLN A 176 19.73 21.39 -4.30
C GLN A 176 19.67 20.74 -5.68
N LEU A 177 20.28 19.57 -5.78
CA LEU A 177 20.12 18.66 -6.92
C LEU A 177 19.40 17.40 -6.45
N GLU A 178 18.55 16.87 -7.33
CA GLU A 178 17.79 15.65 -7.10
C GLU A 178 18.36 14.54 -7.98
N GLU A 179 18.84 13.49 -7.34
CA GLU A 179 19.40 12.31 -8.00
C GLU A 179 18.52 11.09 -7.74
N PRO A 180 18.48 10.10 -8.64
CA PRO A 180 17.75 8.86 -8.39
C PRO A 180 18.19 8.17 -7.11
N ASP A 181 17.24 7.82 -6.26
CA ASP A 181 17.48 7.07 -5.02
C ASP A 181 17.38 5.56 -5.30
N HIS A 182 18.52 4.92 -5.48
CA HIS A 182 18.65 3.48 -5.75
C HIS A 182 18.60 2.66 -4.46
N TRP A 183 17.56 2.80 -3.66
CA TRP A 183 17.43 2.17 -2.33
C TRP A 183 17.46 0.63 -2.36
N LEU A 184 17.20 0.02 -3.51
CA LEU A 184 17.23 -1.44 -3.73
C LEU A 184 18.51 -1.94 -4.38
N ARG A 185 19.53 -1.07 -4.59
CA ARG A 185 20.78 -1.44 -5.29
C ARG A 185 21.42 -2.69 -4.71
N ASP A 186 21.48 -2.78 -3.38
CA ASP A 186 22.16 -3.84 -2.65
C ASP A 186 21.15 -4.85 -2.04
N GLY A 187 19.90 -4.83 -2.53
CA GLY A 187 18.81 -5.64 -1.99
C GLY A 187 18.12 -4.99 -0.80
N ASN A 188 17.11 -5.70 -0.26
CA ASN A 188 16.42 -5.29 0.95
C ASN A 188 16.16 -6.52 1.83
N PRO A 189 16.89 -6.70 2.94
CA PRO A 189 16.75 -7.88 3.78
C PRO A 189 15.40 -7.96 4.51
N TRP A 190 14.63 -6.87 4.57
CA TRP A 190 13.36 -6.80 5.30
C TRP A 190 12.15 -7.28 4.51
N GLU A 191 12.25 -7.34 3.19
CA GLU A 191 11.12 -7.75 2.35
C GLU A 191 11.16 -9.24 2.00
N LEU A 192 9.97 -9.79 1.79
CA LEU A 192 9.75 -11.18 1.37
C LEU A 192 8.87 -11.18 0.13
N GLU A 193 9.41 -11.59 -1.00
CA GLU A 193 8.63 -11.81 -2.21
C GLU A 193 7.65 -12.95 -2.02
N ARG A 194 6.41 -12.77 -2.51
CA ARG A 194 5.31 -13.75 -2.40
C ARG A 194 4.69 -14.04 -3.76
N PRO A 195 5.41 -14.66 -4.68
CA PRO A 195 4.94 -14.90 -6.04
C PRO A 195 3.66 -15.74 -6.08
N GLU A 196 3.41 -16.57 -5.08
CA GLU A 196 2.20 -17.37 -4.93
C GLU A 196 0.91 -16.52 -4.75
N TYR A 197 1.04 -15.24 -4.46
CA TYR A 197 -0.07 -14.29 -4.31
C TYR A 197 -0.13 -13.25 -5.43
N THR A 198 0.61 -13.45 -6.51
CA THR A 198 0.59 -12.57 -7.68
C THR A 198 -0.82 -12.38 -8.22
N GLN A 199 -1.18 -11.13 -8.55
CA GLN A 199 -2.47 -10.75 -9.10
C GLN A 199 -2.32 -10.28 -10.54
N ARG A 200 -3.24 -10.70 -11.40
CA ARG A 200 -3.33 -10.23 -12.80
C ARG A 200 -4.23 -9.01 -12.85
N ILE A 201 -3.73 -7.91 -13.40
CA ILE A 201 -4.40 -6.61 -13.48
C ILE A 201 -4.63 -6.28 -14.95
N HIS A 202 -5.87 -5.91 -15.29
CA HIS A 202 -6.31 -5.63 -16.65
C HIS A 202 -6.28 -4.14 -16.95
N PHE A 203 -5.77 -3.76 -18.11
CA PHE A 203 -5.81 -2.39 -18.63
C PHE A 203 -6.31 -2.38 -20.08
N GLY A 204 -6.90 -1.27 -20.50
CA GLY A 204 -7.36 -1.10 -21.88
C GLY A 204 -8.48 -2.05 -22.30
N GLY A 205 -8.48 -2.46 -23.54
CA GLY A 205 -9.49 -3.37 -24.08
C GLY A 205 -10.86 -2.74 -24.26
N ARG A 206 -11.91 -3.54 -24.14
CA ARG A 206 -13.29 -3.10 -24.27
C ARG A 206 -14.24 -3.96 -23.43
N THR A 207 -15.43 -3.49 -23.23
CA THR A 207 -16.54 -4.22 -22.60
C THR A 207 -17.40 -4.91 -23.64
N GLU A 208 -17.87 -6.10 -23.31
CA GLU A 208 -18.83 -6.87 -24.11
C GLU A 208 -19.97 -7.34 -23.23
N ALA A 209 -21.20 -6.98 -23.59
CA ALA A 209 -22.37 -7.46 -22.91
C ALA A 209 -22.76 -8.84 -23.47
N PHE A 210 -23.12 -9.77 -22.60
CA PHE A 210 -23.56 -11.12 -22.96
C PHE A 210 -24.67 -11.58 -21.99
N ASP A 211 -25.43 -12.57 -22.42
CA ASP A 211 -26.41 -13.20 -21.55
C ASP A 211 -25.78 -14.47 -20.97
N ASP A 212 -25.83 -14.64 -19.64
CA ASP A 212 -25.27 -15.82 -18.97
C ASP A 212 -26.20 -17.06 -19.14
N GLU A 213 -25.80 -18.20 -18.55
CA GLU A 213 -26.54 -19.45 -18.64
C GLU A 213 -27.97 -19.38 -18.08
N ASN A 214 -28.26 -18.38 -17.23
CA ASN A 214 -29.57 -18.12 -16.65
C ASN A 214 -30.37 -17.09 -17.46
N GLY A 215 -29.81 -16.54 -18.53
CA GLY A 215 -30.40 -15.47 -19.34
C GLY A 215 -30.28 -14.08 -18.71
N GLU A 216 -29.44 -13.93 -17.68
CA GLU A 216 -29.15 -12.62 -17.07
C GLU A 216 -28.11 -11.84 -17.87
N ARG A 217 -28.38 -10.56 -18.13
CA ARG A 217 -27.45 -9.67 -18.82
C ARG A 217 -26.24 -9.38 -17.97
N ARG A 218 -25.05 -9.75 -18.47
CA ARG A 218 -23.74 -9.58 -17.85
C ARG A 218 -22.80 -8.80 -18.74
N VAL A 219 -21.70 -8.33 -18.16
CA VAL A 219 -20.62 -7.64 -18.87
C VAL A 219 -19.31 -8.37 -18.61
N ARG A 220 -18.50 -8.53 -19.65
CA ARG A 220 -17.12 -9.00 -19.54
C ARG A 220 -16.17 -7.95 -20.10
N TRP A 221 -15.02 -7.84 -19.49
CA TRP A 221 -13.93 -6.98 -19.94
C TRP A 221 -12.94 -7.84 -20.73
N VAL A 222 -12.72 -7.50 -22.00
CA VAL A 222 -12.00 -8.34 -22.98
C VAL A 222 -10.94 -7.56 -23.74
N ALA A 223 -10.01 -8.29 -24.38
CA ALA A 223 -8.91 -7.74 -25.17
C ALA A 223 -8.04 -6.76 -24.36
N THR A 224 -7.81 -7.09 -23.10
CA THR A 224 -7.02 -6.29 -22.16
C THR A 224 -5.53 -6.50 -22.35
N HIS A 225 -4.75 -5.48 -21.98
CA HIS A 225 -3.33 -5.59 -21.71
C HIS A 225 -3.14 -5.90 -20.22
N ASP A 226 -2.53 -7.04 -19.95
CA ASP A 226 -2.44 -7.55 -18.60
C ASP A 226 -1.07 -7.29 -17.98
N VAL A 227 -1.06 -6.85 -16.75
CA VAL A 227 0.13 -6.66 -15.92
C VAL A 227 0.01 -7.58 -14.70
N LEU A 228 1.13 -8.16 -14.27
CA LEU A 228 1.20 -8.91 -13.02
C LEU A 228 1.63 -7.98 -11.88
N ALA A 229 0.89 -8.01 -10.78
CA ALA A 229 1.24 -7.37 -9.53
C ALA A 229 1.82 -8.43 -8.58
N VAL A 230 3.12 -8.39 -8.35
CA VAL A 230 3.86 -9.31 -7.48
C VAL A 230 3.98 -8.69 -6.10
N PRO A 231 3.51 -9.33 -5.02
CA PRO A 231 3.56 -8.75 -3.69
C PRO A 231 4.88 -9.02 -2.97
N TYR A 232 5.34 -8.00 -2.26
CA TYR A 232 6.47 -8.05 -1.32
C TYR A 232 5.96 -7.67 0.07
N ASP A 233 6.16 -8.55 1.04
CA ASP A 233 5.70 -8.36 2.43
C ASP A 233 6.84 -7.87 3.32
N ILE A 234 6.59 -6.79 4.06
CA ILE A 234 7.49 -6.21 5.06
C ILE A 234 6.85 -6.34 6.44
N PRO A 235 7.55 -6.91 7.45
CA PRO A 235 7.05 -7.01 8.81
C PRO A 235 7.03 -5.66 9.51
N ILE A 236 5.94 -5.37 10.22
CA ILE A 236 5.75 -4.13 10.99
C ILE A 236 5.57 -4.49 12.46
N PRO A 237 6.64 -4.48 13.26
CA PRO A 237 6.58 -4.85 14.66
C PRO A 237 5.88 -3.80 15.53
N GLY A 238 5.13 -4.26 16.53
CA GLY A 238 4.61 -3.45 17.61
C GLY A 238 5.64 -3.28 18.72
N TYR A 239 5.60 -2.12 19.40
CA TYR A 239 6.49 -1.82 20.50
C TYR A 239 6.09 -2.56 21.78
N GLY A 240 7.02 -3.31 22.35
CA GLY A 240 6.86 -3.98 23.65
C GLY A 240 5.75 -5.05 23.69
N ASN A 241 5.44 -5.66 22.54
CA ASN A 241 4.50 -6.77 22.42
C ASN A 241 4.92 -7.73 21.29
N ASP A 242 4.17 -8.84 21.12
CA ASP A 242 4.50 -9.87 20.13
C ASP A 242 3.76 -9.70 18.79
N THR A 243 3.06 -8.58 18.59
CA THR A 243 2.34 -8.33 17.34
C THR A 243 3.28 -7.84 16.25
N VAL A 244 3.22 -8.50 15.10
CA VAL A 244 3.90 -8.05 13.88
C VAL A 244 2.87 -8.01 12.76
N ASN A 245 2.47 -6.81 12.36
CA ASN A 245 1.60 -6.58 11.22
C ASN A 245 2.37 -6.64 9.90
N SER A 246 1.72 -6.39 8.78
CA SER A 246 2.34 -6.44 7.46
C SER A 246 2.12 -5.15 6.69
N LEU A 247 3.14 -4.76 5.93
CA LEU A 247 3.02 -3.86 4.79
C LEU A 247 3.25 -4.69 3.52
N ARG A 248 2.24 -4.74 2.64
CA ARG A 248 2.33 -5.41 1.33
C ARG A 248 2.51 -4.39 0.25
N LEU A 249 3.63 -4.47 -0.45
CA LEU A 249 3.97 -3.61 -1.57
C LEU A 249 3.89 -4.38 -2.88
N TRP A 250 3.23 -3.79 -3.88
CA TRP A 250 3.05 -4.40 -5.19
C TRP A 250 4.11 -3.91 -6.18
N LYS A 251 4.81 -4.86 -6.82
CA LYS A 251 5.68 -4.61 -7.98
C LYS A 251 4.93 -5.00 -9.24
N ALA A 252 4.90 -4.11 -10.22
CA ALA A 252 4.36 -4.42 -11.54
C ALA A 252 5.41 -5.17 -12.38
N THR A 253 4.98 -6.20 -13.09
CA THR A 253 5.82 -6.94 -14.05
C THR A 253 4.97 -7.43 -15.22
N SER A 254 5.59 -7.72 -16.34
CA SER A 254 4.91 -8.23 -17.55
C SER A 254 4.39 -9.66 -17.36
N THR A 255 3.36 -9.99 -18.12
CA THR A 255 2.92 -11.40 -18.32
C THR A 255 3.88 -12.16 -19.22
N ASP A 256 4.49 -11.44 -20.17
CA ASP A 256 5.46 -11.97 -21.14
C ASP A 256 6.76 -11.19 -20.94
N GLU A 257 7.78 -11.85 -20.41
CA GLU A 257 9.02 -11.19 -20.04
C GLU A 257 9.87 -10.83 -21.25
N PHE A 258 9.66 -11.55 -22.38
CA PHE A 258 10.58 -11.48 -23.50
C PHE A 258 9.97 -12.09 -24.77
N ASP A 259 9.96 -11.33 -25.85
CA ASP A 259 9.59 -11.84 -27.17
C ASP A 259 10.82 -12.39 -27.89
N LEU A 260 10.88 -13.71 -28.00
CA LEU A 260 12.01 -14.41 -28.59
C LEU A 260 12.08 -14.20 -30.11
N ASP A 261 10.95 -14.04 -30.79
CA ASP A 261 10.88 -13.88 -32.24
C ASP A 261 11.40 -12.49 -32.65
N ASP A 262 10.98 -11.44 -31.95
CA ASP A 262 11.49 -10.08 -32.14
C ASP A 262 13.00 -9.98 -31.83
N PHE A 263 13.43 -10.62 -30.73
CA PHE A 263 14.84 -10.69 -30.38
C PHE A 263 15.68 -11.36 -31.46
N ASN A 264 15.23 -12.50 -31.98
CA ASN A 264 15.93 -13.23 -33.05
C ASN A 264 15.92 -12.47 -34.39
N ALA A 265 14.89 -11.61 -34.60
CA ALA A 265 14.83 -10.70 -35.74
C ALA A 265 15.79 -9.50 -35.61
N GLY A 266 16.41 -9.31 -34.44
CA GLY A 266 17.34 -8.21 -34.16
C GLY A 266 16.66 -6.94 -33.64
N ASP A 267 15.34 -6.98 -33.36
CA ASP A 267 14.59 -5.87 -32.76
C ASP A 267 14.57 -6.00 -31.23
N TYR A 268 15.71 -5.70 -30.61
CA TYR A 268 15.90 -5.85 -29.18
C TYR A 268 15.03 -4.90 -28.35
N ALA A 269 14.67 -3.74 -28.89
CA ALA A 269 13.80 -2.78 -28.19
C ALA A 269 12.36 -3.30 -28.13
N GLN A 270 11.84 -3.78 -29.25
CA GLN A 270 10.50 -4.39 -29.36
C GLN A 270 10.37 -5.61 -28.45
N ALA A 271 11.40 -6.47 -28.44
CA ALA A 271 11.43 -7.70 -27.65
C ALA A 271 11.23 -7.49 -26.12
N VAL A 272 11.49 -6.30 -25.60
CA VAL A 272 11.34 -5.94 -24.17
C VAL A 272 10.34 -4.83 -23.91
N GLU A 273 9.61 -4.36 -24.92
CA GLU A 273 8.66 -3.24 -24.81
C GLU A 273 7.58 -3.52 -23.77
N SER A 274 6.92 -4.68 -23.86
CA SER A 274 5.87 -5.10 -22.94
C SER A 274 6.37 -5.18 -21.49
N LYS A 275 7.61 -5.64 -21.29
CA LYS A 275 8.25 -5.68 -19.97
C LYS A 275 8.47 -4.27 -19.43
N ASN A 276 9.05 -3.40 -20.23
CA ASN A 276 9.35 -2.03 -19.81
C ASN A 276 8.06 -1.27 -19.46
N ASP A 277 7.01 -1.39 -20.29
CA ASP A 277 5.71 -0.75 -20.05
C ASP A 277 5.07 -1.18 -18.73
N ALA A 278 5.17 -2.47 -18.37
CA ALA A 278 4.67 -2.95 -17.10
C ALA A 278 5.51 -2.43 -15.92
N GLU A 279 6.84 -2.54 -16.00
CA GLU A 279 7.75 -2.15 -14.92
C GLU A 279 7.73 -0.64 -14.65
N HIS A 280 7.49 0.20 -15.67
CA HIS A 280 7.34 1.65 -15.51
C HIS A 280 6.25 2.03 -14.49
N ILE A 281 5.20 1.21 -14.32
CA ILE A 281 4.10 1.49 -13.39
C ILE A 281 4.60 1.63 -11.94
N THR A 282 5.60 0.85 -11.54
CA THR A 282 6.15 0.90 -10.18
C THR A 282 7.59 1.42 -10.13
N MET A 283 8.02 2.17 -11.15
CA MET A 283 9.38 2.69 -11.20
C MET A 283 9.58 3.84 -10.20
N VAL A 284 8.76 4.88 -10.27
CA VAL A 284 8.91 6.11 -9.46
C VAL A 284 7.57 6.58 -8.93
N LEU A 285 7.55 7.05 -7.69
CA LEU A 285 6.40 7.72 -7.08
C LEU A 285 6.13 9.06 -7.80
N TYR A 286 4.86 9.34 -8.08
CA TYR A 286 4.39 10.59 -8.69
C TYR A 286 5.15 11.01 -9.97
N PRO A 287 4.94 10.29 -11.08
CA PRO A 287 5.43 10.77 -12.36
C PRO A 287 4.89 12.18 -12.64
N ASN A 288 5.66 12.96 -13.39
CA ASN A 288 5.24 14.32 -13.79
C ASN A 288 3.95 14.25 -14.60
N ASP A 289 2.85 14.79 -14.06
CA ASP A 289 1.51 14.77 -14.65
C ASP A 289 1.20 15.98 -15.56
N ALA A 290 2.20 16.78 -15.89
CA ALA A 290 2.06 17.84 -16.88
C ALA A 290 1.83 17.30 -18.30
N SER A 291 2.23 16.06 -18.57
CA SER A 291 2.02 15.37 -19.84
C SER A 291 0.87 14.34 -19.74
N GLU A 292 0.25 14.03 -20.88
CA GLU A 292 -0.78 12.97 -20.95
C GLU A 292 -0.23 11.60 -20.54
N ASN A 293 1.00 11.27 -20.92
CA ASN A 293 1.65 10.01 -20.52
C ASN A 293 1.87 9.95 -19.00
N GLY A 294 2.21 11.07 -18.38
CA GLY A 294 2.37 11.12 -16.93
C GLY A 294 1.04 10.95 -16.18
N LYS A 295 -0.04 11.55 -16.68
CA LYS A 295 -1.40 11.33 -16.15
C LYS A 295 -1.82 9.87 -16.29
N GLU A 296 -1.59 9.27 -17.46
CA GLU A 296 -1.87 7.86 -17.72
C GLU A 296 -1.11 6.95 -16.75
N LEU A 297 0.18 7.16 -16.58
CA LEU A 297 1.02 6.38 -15.68
C LEU A 297 0.54 6.48 -14.23
N ARG A 298 0.18 7.69 -13.79
CA ARG A 298 -0.34 7.91 -12.44
C ARG A 298 -1.68 7.19 -12.21
N LEU A 299 -2.59 7.21 -13.18
CA LEU A 299 -3.84 6.46 -13.10
C LEU A 299 -3.60 4.94 -13.08
N ARG A 300 -2.63 4.46 -13.87
CA ARG A 300 -2.21 3.04 -13.84
C ARG A 300 -1.68 2.63 -12.46
N GLN A 301 -0.87 3.47 -11.80
CA GLN A 301 -0.38 3.25 -10.45
C GLN A 301 -1.54 3.10 -9.43
N GLN A 302 -2.49 4.03 -9.47
CA GLN A 302 -3.65 4.02 -8.56
C GLN A 302 -4.52 2.77 -8.77
N TYR A 303 -4.77 2.40 -10.01
CA TYR A 303 -5.57 1.22 -10.32
C TYR A 303 -4.85 -0.08 -9.97
N LEU A 304 -3.55 -0.19 -10.25
CA LEU A 304 -2.76 -1.38 -9.87
C LEU A 304 -2.80 -1.59 -8.37
N LEU A 305 -2.56 -0.54 -7.58
CA LEU A 305 -2.68 -0.60 -6.11
C LEU A 305 -4.06 -1.08 -5.68
N ALA A 306 -5.13 -0.45 -6.18
CA ALA A 306 -6.50 -0.76 -5.76
C ALA A 306 -6.90 -2.20 -6.14
N SER A 307 -6.72 -2.56 -7.41
CA SER A 307 -7.16 -3.86 -7.94
C SER A 307 -6.38 -5.02 -7.31
N ALA A 308 -5.05 -4.93 -7.22
CA ALA A 308 -4.23 -5.98 -6.63
C ALA A 308 -4.57 -6.19 -5.15
N SER A 309 -4.76 -5.11 -4.39
CA SER A 309 -5.08 -5.18 -2.96
C SER A 309 -6.47 -5.77 -2.70
N LEU A 310 -7.47 -5.36 -3.46
CA LEU A 310 -8.83 -5.89 -3.36
C LEU A 310 -8.88 -7.37 -3.74
N LYS A 311 -8.24 -7.76 -4.84
CA LYS A 311 -8.14 -9.17 -5.27
C LYS A 311 -7.45 -10.04 -4.22
N ASP A 312 -6.38 -9.55 -3.58
CA ASP A 312 -5.71 -10.29 -2.51
C ASP A 312 -6.62 -10.52 -1.30
N VAL A 313 -7.39 -9.50 -0.90
CA VAL A 313 -8.36 -9.62 0.20
C VAL A 313 -9.47 -10.60 -0.16
N LEU A 314 -10.06 -10.49 -1.36
CA LEU A 314 -11.13 -11.39 -1.81
C LEU A 314 -10.63 -12.83 -1.97
N ARG A 315 -9.42 -13.04 -2.52
CA ARG A 315 -8.78 -14.37 -2.59
C ARG A 315 -8.65 -15.01 -1.20
N ARG A 316 -8.21 -14.21 -0.21
CA ARG A 316 -8.10 -14.68 1.19
C ARG A 316 -9.47 -14.95 1.79
N TRP A 317 -10.44 -14.10 1.52
CA TRP A 317 -11.82 -14.28 1.95
C TRP A 317 -12.41 -15.60 1.43
N ILE A 318 -12.29 -15.86 0.13
CA ILE A 318 -12.80 -17.07 -0.51
C ILE A 318 -12.14 -18.32 0.06
N ARG A 319 -10.84 -18.28 0.32
CA ARG A 319 -10.13 -19.41 0.94
C ARG A 319 -10.72 -19.79 2.31
N LEU A 320 -11.15 -18.80 3.09
CA LEU A 320 -11.66 -19.01 4.46
C LEU A 320 -13.16 -19.22 4.53
N ASN A 321 -13.93 -18.58 3.66
CA ASN A 321 -15.40 -18.50 3.75
C ASN A 321 -16.11 -19.05 2.48
N GLY A 322 -15.36 -19.50 1.48
CA GLY A 322 -15.95 -19.85 0.17
C GLY A 322 -16.55 -18.63 -0.52
N ASN A 323 -17.58 -18.86 -1.33
CA ASN A 323 -18.27 -17.80 -2.09
C ASN A 323 -19.40 -17.10 -1.30
N ASP A 324 -19.40 -17.20 0.02
CA ASP A 324 -20.30 -16.43 0.87
C ASP A 324 -19.66 -15.08 1.24
N PHE A 325 -20.19 -14.01 0.67
CA PHE A 325 -19.69 -12.64 0.88
C PHE A 325 -20.51 -11.82 1.90
N ASP A 326 -21.56 -12.38 2.51
CA ASP A 326 -22.52 -11.61 3.34
C ASP A 326 -21.82 -10.89 4.51
N ALA A 327 -20.83 -11.51 5.13
CA ALA A 327 -20.09 -10.94 6.23
C ALA A 327 -18.80 -10.18 5.81
N LEU A 328 -18.51 -10.02 4.52
CA LEU A 328 -17.28 -9.39 4.04
C LEU A 328 -17.08 -7.98 4.63
N SER A 329 -18.12 -7.15 4.55
CA SER A 329 -18.08 -5.76 5.05
C SER A 329 -18.03 -5.64 6.57
N ASP A 330 -18.42 -6.69 7.30
CA ASP A 330 -18.31 -6.74 8.76
C ASP A 330 -16.89 -7.09 9.20
N LYS A 331 -16.15 -7.79 8.35
CA LYS A 331 -14.80 -8.31 8.63
C LYS A 331 -13.68 -7.54 7.97
N HIS A 332 -13.97 -6.75 6.95
CA HIS A 332 -12.94 -5.96 6.23
C HIS A 332 -13.39 -4.51 6.09
N CYS A 333 -12.41 -3.60 6.30
CA CYS A 333 -12.54 -2.18 6.01
C CYS A 333 -11.38 -1.78 5.10
N PHE A 334 -11.69 -1.09 4.02
CA PHE A 334 -10.72 -0.50 3.09
C PHE A 334 -10.61 0.99 3.39
N GLN A 335 -9.53 1.40 4.02
CA GLN A 335 -9.26 2.80 4.34
C GLN A 335 -8.51 3.46 3.20
N LEU A 336 -9.14 4.43 2.56
CA LEU A 336 -8.57 5.19 1.45
C LEU A 336 -7.77 6.37 2.00
N ASN A 337 -6.46 6.34 1.79
CA ASN A 337 -5.56 7.41 2.18
C ASN A 337 -5.50 8.45 1.07
N ASP A 338 -6.27 9.53 1.21
CA ASP A 338 -6.59 10.53 0.20
C ASP A 338 -7.39 9.97 -1.00
N THR A 339 -7.41 10.69 -2.13
CA THR A 339 -8.13 10.31 -3.36
C THR A 339 -7.38 9.30 -4.21
N HIS A 340 -6.10 9.07 -3.96
CA HIS A 340 -5.26 8.19 -4.76
C HIS A 340 -5.85 6.78 -4.93
N PRO A 341 -6.35 6.10 -3.86
CA PRO A 341 -6.96 4.80 -4.00
C PRO A 341 -8.50 4.84 -4.21
N SER A 342 -9.10 5.99 -4.51
CA SER A 342 -10.57 6.14 -4.63
C SER A 342 -11.20 5.25 -5.70
N ILE A 343 -10.44 4.89 -6.71
CA ILE A 343 -10.85 3.95 -7.75
C ILE A 343 -11.22 2.55 -7.18
N ALA A 344 -10.77 2.24 -5.97
CA ALA A 344 -11.13 1.02 -5.25
C ALA A 344 -12.65 0.85 -5.05
N VAL A 345 -13.41 1.95 -4.99
CA VAL A 345 -14.88 1.92 -4.91
C VAL A 345 -15.48 1.26 -6.15
N ALA A 346 -15.06 1.70 -7.34
CA ALA A 346 -15.53 1.15 -8.60
C ALA A 346 -14.97 -0.26 -8.87
N GLU A 347 -13.70 -0.51 -8.52
CA GLU A 347 -13.08 -1.82 -8.70
C GLU A 347 -13.69 -2.88 -7.78
N LEU A 348 -14.02 -2.56 -6.53
CA LEU A 348 -14.69 -3.50 -5.65
C LEU A 348 -16.08 -3.85 -6.18
N MET A 349 -16.82 -2.86 -6.72
CA MET A 349 -18.10 -3.13 -7.42
C MET A 349 -17.89 -4.08 -8.59
N ARG A 350 -16.88 -3.82 -9.46
CA ARG A 350 -16.59 -4.68 -10.60
C ARG A 350 -16.28 -6.11 -10.17
N LEU A 351 -15.43 -6.29 -9.17
CA LEU A 351 -15.07 -7.61 -8.66
C LEU A 351 -16.30 -8.37 -8.13
N LEU A 352 -17.13 -7.71 -7.33
CA LEU A 352 -18.33 -8.34 -6.76
C LEU A 352 -19.37 -8.67 -7.83
N VAL A 353 -19.67 -7.73 -8.74
CA VAL A 353 -20.71 -7.90 -9.76
C VAL A 353 -20.26 -8.80 -10.91
N ASP A 354 -19.09 -8.51 -11.50
CA ASP A 354 -18.66 -9.18 -12.73
C ASP A 354 -17.96 -10.53 -12.47
N GLU A 355 -17.07 -10.60 -11.46
CA GLU A 355 -16.30 -11.82 -11.17
C GLU A 355 -17.03 -12.76 -10.21
N HIS A 356 -17.69 -12.20 -9.17
CA HIS A 356 -18.40 -13.01 -8.16
C HIS A 356 -19.91 -13.09 -8.38
N ARG A 357 -20.45 -12.42 -9.40
CA ARG A 357 -21.86 -12.50 -9.83
C ARG A 357 -22.86 -12.12 -8.73
N ILE A 358 -22.45 -11.19 -7.84
CA ILE A 358 -23.32 -10.67 -6.80
C ILE A 358 -24.20 -9.55 -7.39
N ASP A 359 -25.46 -9.50 -6.99
CA ASP A 359 -26.39 -8.45 -7.39
C ASP A 359 -25.84 -7.04 -7.10
N TRP A 360 -26.18 -6.07 -7.97
CA TRP A 360 -25.67 -4.70 -7.88
C TRP A 360 -25.97 -4.05 -6.53
N ASP A 361 -27.22 -4.12 -6.06
CA ASP A 361 -27.64 -3.42 -4.85
C ASP A 361 -27.00 -4.05 -3.60
N LYS A 362 -26.85 -5.38 -3.60
CA LYS A 362 -26.13 -6.11 -2.58
C LYS A 362 -24.63 -5.72 -2.58
N SER A 363 -24.00 -5.69 -3.74
CA SER A 363 -22.60 -5.27 -3.91
C SER A 363 -22.39 -3.83 -3.45
N TRP A 364 -23.28 -2.92 -3.85
CA TRP A 364 -23.19 -1.52 -3.46
C TRP A 364 -23.31 -1.31 -1.94
N ASN A 365 -24.21 -2.06 -1.30
CA ASN A 365 -24.30 -2.05 0.17
C ASN A 365 -23.00 -2.55 0.83
N MET A 366 -22.39 -3.61 0.31
CA MET A 366 -21.11 -4.11 0.81
C MET A 366 -19.99 -3.07 0.66
N VAL A 367 -19.86 -2.44 -0.52
CA VAL A 367 -18.87 -1.40 -0.79
C VAL A 367 -19.03 -0.24 0.20
N ASN A 368 -20.26 0.28 0.34
CA ASN A 368 -20.55 1.40 1.26
C ASN A 368 -20.28 1.08 2.73
N ARG A 369 -20.35 -0.20 3.15
CA ARG A 369 -20.06 -0.62 4.52
C ARG A 369 -18.60 -0.99 4.75
N ALA A 370 -17.85 -1.24 3.67
CA ALA A 370 -16.46 -1.66 3.73
C ALA A 370 -15.46 -0.53 3.47
N THR A 371 -15.86 0.58 2.84
CA THR A 371 -14.92 1.63 2.40
C THR A 371 -15.03 2.87 3.29
N ALA A 372 -13.88 3.45 3.66
CA ALA A 372 -13.76 4.70 4.41
C ALA A 372 -12.72 5.61 3.75
N TYR A 373 -12.95 6.93 3.77
CA TYR A 373 -12.12 7.91 3.09
C TYR A 373 -11.57 8.95 4.06
N THR A 374 -10.27 9.19 3.98
CA THR A 374 -9.59 10.29 4.66
C THR A 374 -9.17 11.36 3.66
N ASN A 375 -9.64 12.59 3.85
CA ASN A 375 -9.20 13.74 3.07
C ASN A 375 -8.05 14.47 3.78
N HIS A 376 -7.03 14.88 3.01
CA HIS A 376 -5.84 15.56 3.53
C HIS A 376 -5.70 17.02 3.06
N THR A 377 -6.57 17.49 2.13
CA THR A 377 -6.46 18.84 1.55
C THR A 377 -7.78 19.58 1.55
N LEU A 378 -7.71 20.91 1.68
CA LEU A 378 -8.85 21.82 1.51
C LEU A 378 -8.83 22.55 0.17
N LEU A 379 -7.73 22.48 -0.56
CA LEU A 379 -7.57 23.18 -1.83
C LEU A 379 -8.33 22.44 -2.94
N PRO A 380 -9.37 23.04 -3.54
CA PRO A 380 -10.14 22.38 -4.61
C PRO A 380 -9.27 21.97 -5.80
N GLU A 381 -8.21 22.73 -6.08
CA GLU A 381 -7.26 22.49 -7.16
C GLU A 381 -6.41 21.23 -6.93
N ALA A 382 -6.22 20.85 -5.66
CA ALA A 382 -5.46 19.68 -5.27
C ALA A 382 -6.32 18.39 -5.21
N LEU A 383 -7.65 18.49 -5.37
CA LEU A 383 -8.50 17.33 -5.49
C LEU A 383 -8.35 16.71 -6.88
N GLU A 384 -7.99 15.44 -6.91
CA GLU A 384 -7.76 14.73 -8.16
C GLU A 384 -9.02 14.65 -9.02
N LYS A 385 -8.83 14.99 -10.29
CA LYS A 385 -9.81 14.82 -11.36
C LYS A 385 -9.13 14.15 -12.55
N TRP A 386 -9.76 13.14 -13.11
CA TRP A 386 -9.25 12.43 -14.27
C TRP A 386 -10.16 12.62 -15.46
N PRO A 387 -9.63 12.92 -16.66
CA PRO A 387 -10.43 13.01 -17.87
C PRO A 387 -11.18 11.71 -18.15
N VAL A 388 -12.45 11.81 -18.51
CA VAL A 388 -13.27 10.65 -18.85
C VAL A 388 -12.65 9.82 -19.96
N TYR A 389 -12.11 10.49 -21.01
CA TYR A 389 -11.47 9.78 -22.12
C TYR A 389 -10.27 8.91 -21.68
N LEU A 390 -9.58 9.31 -20.61
CA LEU A 390 -8.46 8.54 -20.06
C LEU A 390 -8.96 7.28 -19.34
N PHE A 391 -10.07 7.40 -18.59
CA PHE A 391 -10.74 6.24 -18.03
C PHE A 391 -11.26 5.30 -19.11
N ASP A 392 -11.92 5.82 -20.16
CA ASP A 392 -12.43 5.01 -21.28
C ASP A 392 -11.32 4.27 -22.01
N LYS A 393 -10.16 4.91 -22.16
CA LYS A 393 -8.98 4.29 -22.78
C LYS A 393 -8.39 3.18 -21.91
N LEU A 394 -8.21 3.42 -20.60
CA LEU A 394 -7.47 2.53 -19.72
C LEU A 394 -8.34 1.54 -18.97
N LEU A 395 -9.54 1.96 -18.57
CA LEU A 395 -10.40 1.28 -17.59
C LEU A 395 -11.87 1.37 -18.01
N PRO A 396 -12.22 0.97 -19.25
CA PRO A 396 -13.57 1.18 -19.80
C PRO A 396 -14.67 0.58 -18.92
N ARG A 397 -14.43 -0.60 -18.33
CA ARG A 397 -15.43 -1.22 -17.46
C ARG A 397 -15.66 -0.44 -16.16
N LEU A 398 -14.61 0.14 -15.58
CA LEU A 398 -14.75 0.96 -14.39
C LEU A 398 -15.50 2.27 -14.71
N MET A 399 -15.26 2.84 -15.88
CA MET A 399 -15.99 4.05 -16.30
C MET A 399 -17.50 3.82 -16.39
N GLU A 400 -17.93 2.68 -16.97
CA GLU A 400 -19.35 2.29 -16.99
C GLU A 400 -19.94 2.17 -15.57
N ILE A 401 -19.18 1.55 -14.65
CA ILE A 401 -19.61 1.41 -13.25
C ILE A 401 -19.69 2.78 -12.55
N ILE A 402 -18.74 3.68 -12.80
CA ILE A 402 -18.75 5.04 -12.25
C ILE A 402 -19.98 5.82 -12.76
N TYR A 403 -20.33 5.69 -14.05
CA TYR A 403 -21.53 6.29 -14.60
C TYR A 403 -22.79 5.77 -13.93
N GLU A 404 -22.91 4.47 -13.71
CA GLU A 404 -24.06 3.87 -13.04
C GLU A 404 -24.15 4.31 -11.56
N ILE A 405 -23.01 4.34 -10.84
CA ILE A 405 -22.94 4.89 -9.48
C ILE A 405 -23.43 6.35 -9.47
N ASN A 406 -22.94 7.17 -10.39
CA ASN A 406 -23.31 8.58 -10.48
C ASN A 406 -24.79 8.77 -10.79
N ALA A 407 -25.34 8.00 -11.73
CA ALA A 407 -26.75 8.08 -12.09
C ALA A 407 -27.68 7.75 -10.90
N ARG A 408 -27.39 6.66 -10.18
CA ARG A 408 -28.14 6.26 -8.99
C ARG A 408 -28.01 7.30 -7.87
N PHE A 409 -26.82 7.78 -7.61
CA PHE A 409 -26.55 8.82 -6.63
C PHE A 409 -27.30 10.13 -6.95
N LEU A 410 -27.27 10.60 -8.20
CA LEU A 410 -28.00 11.80 -8.59
C LEU A 410 -29.52 11.63 -8.53
N ALA A 411 -30.02 10.42 -8.73
CA ALA A 411 -31.45 10.12 -8.49
C ALA A 411 -31.85 10.32 -7.01
N GLU A 412 -30.99 9.88 -6.07
CA GLU A 412 -31.21 10.14 -4.63
C GLU A 412 -31.11 11.63 -4.31
N VAL A 413 -30.16 12.38 -4.88
CA VAL A 413 -30.07 13.85 -4.73
C VAL A 413 -31.34 14.53 -5.23
N SER A 414 -31.82 14.13 -6.42
CA SER A 414 -33.03 14.67 -7.01
C SER A 414 -34.33 14.41 -6.17
N GLN A 415 -34.40 13.23 -5.56
CA GLN A 415 -35.48 12.89 -4.64
C GLN A 415 -35.45 13.76 -3.37
N ARG A 416 -34.29 14.03 -2.84
CA ARG A 416 -34.12 14.82 -1.61
C ARG A 416 -34.31 16.32 -1.82
N TRP A 417 -33.92 16.84 -2.99
CA TRP A 417 -34.05 18.25 -3.37
C TRP A 417 -34.65 18.38 -4.77
N PRO A 418 -35.98 18.19 -4.90
CA PRO A 418 -36.66 18.24 -6.19
C PRO A 418 -36.46 19.59 -6.87
N GLY A 419 -36.03 19.60 -8.13
CA GLY A 419 -35.83 20.79 -8.94
C GLY A 419 -34.54 21.57 -8.72
N ASP A 420 -33.68 21.18 -7.79
CA ASP A 420 -32.38 21.82 -7.56
C ASP A 420 -31.31 21.27 -8.56
N THR A 421 -31.40 21.75 -9.80
CA THR A 421 -30.49 21.34 -10.89
C THR A 421 -29.04 21.77 -10.64
N ASP A 422 -28.85 22.91 -9.97
CA ASP A 422 -27.51 23.40 -9.65
C ASP A 422 -26.80 22.49 -8.64
N ARG A 423 -27.56 21.96 -7.66
CA ARG A 423 -27.04 20.97 -6.70
C ARG A 423 -26.68 19.66 -7.39
N LEU A 424 -27.53 19.18 -8.30
CA LEU A 424 -27.21 17.98 -9.10
C LEU A 424 -25.85 18.15 -9.82
N ARG A 425 -25.63 19.31 -10.47
CA ARG A 425 -24.36 19.60 -11.15
C ARG A 425 -23.18 19.69 -10.18
N ARG A 426 -23.34 20.34 -9.01
CA ARG A 426 -22.27 20.47 -8.01
C ARG A 426 -21.91 19.13 -7.37
N MET A 427 -22.87 18.25 -7.15
CA MET A 427 -22.65 16.95 -6.48
C MET A 427 -22.27 15.83 -7.44
N SER A 428 -22.49 15.97 -8.77
CA SER A 428 -22.15 14.94 -9.74
C SER A 428 -20.69 14.48 -9.63
N ILE A 429 -20.47 13.17 -9.64
CA ILE A 429 -19.13 12.57 -9.71
C ILE A 429 -18.47 12.94 -11.05
N ILE A 430 -19.27 13.11 -12.10
CA ILE A 430 -18.80 13.55 -13.41
C ILE A 430 -18.95 15.06 -13.51
N GLU A 431 -17.85 15.77 -13.68
CA GLU A 431 -17.84 17.18 -14.02
C GLU A 431 -18.02 17.34 -15.52
N GLU A 432 -19.10 18.05 -15.90
CA GLU A 432 -19.38 18.35 -17.31
C GLU A 432 -18.57 19.56 -17.77
N GLY A 433 -18.25 19.63 -19.06
CA GLY A 433 -17.51 20.71 -19.69
C GLY A 433 -16.91 20.27 -21.02
N ASP A 434 -16.01 21.07 -21.60
CA ASP A 434 -15.31 20.76 -22.85
C ASP A 434 -14.51 19.45 -22.73
N THR A 435 -13.97 19.21 -21.56
CA THR A 435 -13.33 17.93 -21.21
C THR A 435 -13.99 17.40 -19.93
N PRO A 436 -14.91 16.44 -20.03
CA PRO A 436 -15.54 15.85 -18.85
C PRO A 436 -14.51 15.17 -17.94
N MET A 437 -14.68 15.33 -16.62
CA MET A 437 -13.73 14.85 -15.62
C MET A 437 -14.42 13.99 -14.56
N VAL A 438 -13.76 12.94 -14.10
CA VAL A 438 -14.18 12.15 -12.93
C VAL A 438 -13.61 12.80 -11.67
N ARG A 439 -14.46 13.22 -10.74
CA ARG A 439 -14.09 13.82 -9.45
C ARG A 439 -13.83 12.72 -8.42
N MET A 440 -12.56 12.39 -8.19
CA MET A 440 -12.19 11.23 -7.38
C MET A 440 -12.60 11.33 -5.91
N ALA A 441 -12.54 12.52 -5.32
CA ALA A 441 -13.02 12.76 -3.96
C ALA A 441 -14.53 12.49 -3.83
N TYR A 442 -15.32 12.83 -4.84
CA TYR A 442 -16.76 12.61 -4.83
C TYR A 442 -17.09 11.13 -4.92
N LEU A 443 -16.38 10.39 -5.78
CA LEU A 443 -16.49 8.93 -5.84
C LEU A 443 -16.18 8.29 -4.47
N ALA A 444 -15.11 8.74 -3.81
CA ALA A 444 -14.72 8.28 -2.48
C ALA A 444 -15.80 8.56 -1.42
N ILE A 445 -16.37 9.77 -1.39
CA ILE A 445 -17.42 10.17 -0.43
C ILE A 445 -18.69 9.35 -0.64
N VAL A 446 -19.13 9.20 -1.89
CA VAL A 446 -20.35 8.45 -2.24
C VAL A 446 -20.19 6.99 -1.85
N GLY A 447 -19.04 6.38 -2.12
CA GLY A 447 -18.75 4.97 -1.84
C GLY A 447 -18.37 4.63 -0.40
N SER A 448 -18.16 5.61 0.48
CA SER A 448 -17.67 5.37 1.85
C SER A 448 -18.73 5.53 2.92
N PHE A 449 -18.64 4.71 4.00
CA PHE A 449 -19.47 4.90 5.19
C PHE A 449 -18.95 6.01 6.12
N SER A 450 -17.68 6.35 6.02
CA SER A 450 -17.03 7.34 6.86
C SER A 450 -16.08 8.22 6.04
N VAL A 451 -16.17 9.53 6.28
CA VAL A 451 -15.29 10.55 5.67
C VAL A 451 -14.72 11.39 6.79
N ASN A 452 -13.41 11.42 6.91
CA ASN A 452 -12.77 12.24 7.93
C ASN A 452 -11.75 13.23 7.38
N GLY A 453 -11.65 14.36 8.07
CA GLY A 453 -10.49 15.23 8.00
C GLY A 453 -9.46 14.86 9.07
N VAL A 454 -8.30 15.50 9.04
CA VAL A 454 -7.11 15.14 9.84
C VAL A 454 -6.81 16.11 10.99
N ALA A 455 -7.67 17.12 11.19
CA ALA A 455 -7.67 18.05 12.31
C ALA A 455 -9.08 18.63 12.50
N GLU A 456 -9.41 19.13 13.69
CA GLU A 456 -10.74 19.69 14.00
C GLU A 456 -11.10 20.85 13.05
N LEU A 457 -10.22 21.81 12.89
CA LEU A 457 -10.44 22.93 11.95
C LEU A 457 -10.60 22.42 10.51
N HIS A 458 -9.76 21.50 10.07
CA HIS A 458 -9.81 20.90 8.74
C HIS A 458 -11.17 20.22 8.51
N SER A 459 -11.61 19.37 9.44
CA SER A 459 -12.87 18.65 9.36
C SER A 459 -14.09 19.57 9.37
N ARG A 460 -14.01 20.71 10.11
CA ARG A 460 -15.06 21.73 10.09
C ARG A 460 -15.14 22.41 8.72
N LEU A 461 -14.01 22.84 8.16
CA LEU A 461 -13.95 23.48 6.85
C LEU A 461 -14.40 22.57 5.70
N LEU A 462 -14.19 21.26 5.81
CA LEU A 462 -14.76 20.29 4.87
C LEU A 462 -16.31 20.32 4.89
N LYS A 463 -16.91 20.37 6.09
CA LYS A 463 -18.38 20.38 6.27
C LYS A 463 -19.02 21.70 5.88
N GLU A 464 -18.36 22.81 6.19
CA GLU A 464 -18.88 24.17 5.95
C GLU A 464 -18.62 24.67 4.51
N GLY A 465 -17.59 24.14 3.85
CA GLY A 465 -17.13 24.57 2.52
C GLY A 465 -17.09 23.44 1.51
N LEU A 466 -15.92 22.81 1.35
CA LEU A 466 -15.58 21.94 0.21
C LEU A 466 -16.59 20.82 -0.06
N PHE A 467 -17.12 20.16 0.97
CA PHE A 467 -18.06 19.06 0.87
C PHE A 467 -19.41 19.36 1.53
N HIS A 468 -19.80 20.63 1.56
CA HIS A 468 -21.00 21.08 2.24
C HIS A 468 -22.28 20.35 1.76
N ASP A 469 -22.49 20.23 0.45
CA ASP A 469 -23.66 19.54 -0.11
C ASP A 469 -23.71 18.07 0.30
N PHE A 470 -22.55 17.38 0.33
CA PHE A 470 -22.44 16.00 0.80
C PHE A 470 -22.69 15.89 2.31
N TYR A 471 -22.19 16.85 3.09
CA TYR A 471 -22.47 16.90 4.52
C TYR A 471 -23.96 17.10 4.81
N GLN A 472 -24.65 17.94 4.04
CA GLN A 472 -26.11 18.08 4.15
C GLN A 472 -26.83 16.78 3.79
N MET A 473 -26.32 16.01 2.83
CA MET A 473 -26.92 14.74 2.44
C MET A 473 -26.68 13.64 3.48
N TRP A 474 -25.47 13.54 3.99
CA TRP A 474 -25.05 12.48 4.93
C TRP A 474 -24.23 13.02 6.10
N PRO A 475 -24.83 13.77 7.05
CA PRO A 475 -24.09 14.36 8.18
C PRO A 475 -23.33 13.31 9.01
N HIS A 476 -23.89 12.12 9.13
CA HIS A 476 -23.35 11.02 9.92
C HIS A 476 -22.05 10.42 9.35
N LYS A 477 -21.78 10.58 8.05
CA LYS A 477 -20.52 10.12 7.44
C LYS A 477 -19.32 10.96 7.88
N PHE A 478 -19.50 12.26 8.15
CA PHE A 478 -18.42 13.22 8.36
C PHE A 478 -17.98 13.30 9.82
N ASN A 479 -16.69 13.06 10.03
CA ASN A 479 -16.12 13.10 11.37
C ASN A 479 -14.69 13.65 11.35
N ASN A 480 -14.09 13.83 12.53
CA ASN A 480 -12.72 14.29 12.70
C ASN A 480 -11.83 13.17 13.29
N LYS A 481 -10.64 13.03 12.73
CA LYS A 481 -9.56 12.23 13.30
C LYS A 481 -8.29 13.07 13.30
N THR A 482 -8.08 13.82 14.37
CA THR A 482 -6.88 14.62 14.52
C THR A 482 -5.62 13.75 14.54
N ASN A 483 -4.65 14.08 13.71
CA ASN A 483 -3.37 13.39 13.69
C ASN A 483 -2.70 13.52 15.06
N GLY A 484 -2.20 12.39 15.56
CA GLY A 484 -1.41 12.35 16.79
C GLY A 484 0.08 12.51 16.53
N VAL A 485 0.86 12.23 17.56
CA VAL A 485 2.32 12.17 17.50
C VAL A 485 2.76 10.79 17.97
N THR A 486 3.57 10.10 17.19
CA THR A 486 4.28 8.91 17.63
C THR A 486 5.73 9.25 17.93
N GLN A 487 6.12 9.13 19.20
CA GLN A 487 7.45 9.48 19.65
C GLN A 487 8.55 8.64 18.99
N ARG A 488 8.27 7.39 18.62
CA ARG A 488 9.25 6.49 17.99
C ARG A 488 9.59 6.86 16.55
N ARG A 489 8.75 7.63 15.86
CA ARG A 489 8.97 7.98 14.45
C ARG A 489 9.01 9.47 14.14
N LEU A 490 8.50 10.35 15.04
CA LEU A 490 8.37 11.78 14.77
C LEU A 490 9.19 12.67 15.68
N SER A 491 9.42 12.33 16.95
CA SER A 491 10.06 13.23 17.90
C SER A 491 11.27 12.66 18.62
N LEU A 492 11.21 11.43 19.09
CA LEU A 492 12.29 10.84 19.87
C LEU A 492 13.27 9.98 19.06
N ILE A 493 13.06 9.85 17.79
CA ILE A 493 13.96 9.11 16.90
C ILE A 493 15.41 9.65 16.93
N HIS A 494 15.59 10.95 17.22
CA HIS A 494 16.88 11.58 17.40
C HIS A 494 17.28 11.79 18.87
N ILE A 495 16.39 11.50 19.84
CA ILE A 495 16.59 11.75 21.27
C ILE A 495 16.81 10.44 22.03
N SER A 496 16.37 9.31 21.49
CA SER A 496 16.55 7.97 22.06
C SER A 496 17.91 7.35 21.77
N GLU A 497 18.86 8.10 21.24
CA GLU A 497 20.24 7.64 21.26
C GLU A 497 20.69 7.43 22.71
N PRO A 498 21.35 6.30 23.00
CA PRO A 498 21.82 6.03 24.35
C PRO A 498 22.68 7.17 24.85
N THR A 499 22.46 7.58 26.07
CA THR A 499 22.95 8.73 26.81
C THR A 499 24.47 8.91 26.87
N ARG A 500 25.27 8.14 26.12
CA ARG A 500 26.74 8.16 26.16
C ARG A 500 27.38 9.27 25.32
N ARG A 501 26.64 9.95 24.42
CA ARG A 501 27.16 11.08 23.63
C ARG A 501 26.69 12.47 24.07
N ASN A 502 25.97 12.59 25.14
CA ASN A 502 25.32 13.86 25.53
C ASN A 502 26.23 14.87 26.29
N GLN A 503 27.52 14.90 25.98
CA GLN A 503 28.34 15.99 26.52
C GLN A 503 28.76 17.05 25.51
N SER A 504 28.41 16.96 24.24
CA SER A 504 28.89 17.93 23.22
C SER A 504 27.88 18.56 22.29
N SER A 505 26.59 18.28 22.38
CA SER A 505 25.59 18.99 21.57
C SER A 505 24.57 19.74 22.41
N ARG A 506 24.98 20.86 22.97
CA ARG A 506 24.02 21.91 23.33
C ARG A 506 23.63 22.62 22.05
N MET A 507 22.41 22.43 21.59
CA MET A 507 21.82 23.36 20.63
C MET A 507 21.83 24.77 21.25
N PRO A 508 22.20 25.79 20.49
CA PRO A 508 22.04 27.17 20.98
C PRO A 508 20.55 27.45 21.11
N SER A 509 20.13 27.82 22.31
CA SER A 509 18.83 28.41 22.53
C SER A 509 18.87 29.83 21.95
N SER A 510 18.39 30.03 20.73
CA SER A 510 17.87 31.35 20.28
C SER A 510 17.42 31.30 18.83
N ALA A 511 16.25 31.65 18.65
CA ALA A 511 15.44 32.45 17.77
C ALA A 511 14.26 31.72 17.18
#